data_c86ed444d63832ff54ce84e2e0bd3ac7
#
_entry.id   c86ed444d63832ff54ce84e2e0bd3ac7
#
_cell.length_a   1.000
_cell.length_b   1.000
_cell.length_c   1.000
_cell.angle_alpha   90.00
_cell.angle_beta   90.00
_cell.angle_gamma   90.00
#
_symmetry.space_group_name_H-M   'P 1'
#
loop_
_entity.id
_entity.type
_entity.pdbx_description
1 polymer ?
#
loop_
_entity_poly.entity_id
_entity_poly.type
_entity_poly.pdbx_seq_one_letter_code
_entity_poly.pdbx_strand_id
1 'polypeptide(L)'
;MIQRKPEKLALIVALGSTLAVFLAVLTDLGLSHRRDLQTGEQRLQQFSVMMAEHTARAFEAIDVLVKEVSIDLSKNRYEWQQWSDVRGWEYIAQRHTRAMPQLRDLIVFDQEGNQRFISTYFPAPRINVRD
;
A
#
# COMPACT_ATOMS: atom_id res chain seq x y z
N MET A 1 26.99 27.37 -71.71
CA MET A 1 26.09 26.23 -71.43
C MET A 1 26.67 25.45 -70.34
N ILE A 2 26.24 25.69 -69.09
CA ILE A 2 26.79 25.03 -67.87
C ILE A 2 26.01 23.75 -67.66
N GLN A 3 26.51 22.64 -68.11
CA GLN A 3 25.99 21.29 -67.69
C GLN A 3 26.29 21.07 -66.26
N ARG A 4 25.37 21.42 -65.37
CA ARG A 4 25.38 20.99 -63.97
C ARG A 4 25.12 19.51 -63.99
N LYS A 5 26.14 18.74 -63.64
CA LYS A 5 26.07 17.26 -63.62
C LYS A 5 24.91 16.85 -62.73
N PRO A 6 23.88 16.14 -63.19
CA PRO A 6 22.69 15.74 -62.42
C PRO A 6 23.04 14.88 -61.19
N GLU A 7 24.19 14.24 -61.22
CA GLU A 7 24.73 13.44 -60.13
C GLU A 7 24.99 14.24 -58.86
N LYS A 8 25.50 15.50 -58.97
CA LYS A 8 25.76 16.32 -57.78
C LYS A 8 24.46 16.78 -57.12
N LEU A 9 23.44 17.05 -57.91
CA LEU A 9 22.14 17.45 -57.42
C LEU A 9 21.42 16.31 -56.68
N ALA A 10 21.48 15.10 -57.28
CA ALA A 10 20.96 13.89 -56.64
C ALA A 10 21.64 13.58 -55.31
N LEU A 11 22.96 13.77 -55.26
CA LEU A 11 23.75 13.53 -54.05
C LEU A 11 23.42 14.52 -52.91
N ILE A 12 23.22 15.79 -53.25
CA ILE A 12 22.81 16.83 -52.29
C ILE A 12 21.40 16.54 -51.74
N VAL A 13 20.48 16.14 -52.58
CA VAL A 13 19.10 15.80 -52.17
C VAL A 13 19.12 14.55 -51.28
N ALA A 14 19.87 13.54 -51.64
CA ALA A 14 20.01 12.33 -50.82
C ALA A 14 20.62 12.61 -49.43
N LEU A 15 21.65 13.45 -49.40
CA LEU A 15 22.29 13.83 -48.14
C LEU A 15 21.36 14.67 -47.25
N GLY A 16 20.64 15.62 -47.87
CA GLY A 16 19.65 16.47 -47.17
C GLY A 16 18.50 15.66 -46.60
N SER A 17 17.95 14.70 -47.36
CA SER A 17 16.87 13.84 -46.86
C SER A 17 17.31 12.93 -45.70
N THR A 18 18.52 12.36 -45.81
CA THR A 18 19.08 11.54 -44.73
C THR A 18 19.29 12.34 -43.45
N LEU A 19 19.81 13.57 -43.58
CA LEU A 19 20.02 14.45 -42.42
C LEU A 19 18.68 14.87 -41.78
N ALA A 20 17.67 15.17 -42.63
CA ALA A 20 16.33 15.52 -42.11
C ALA A 20 15.67 14.38 -41.34
N VAL A 21 15.76 13.15 -41.86
CA VAL A 21 15.24 11.97 -41.13
C VAL A 21 15.98 11.75 -39.83
N PHE A 22 17.30 11.90 -39.81
CA PHE A 22 18.10 11.73 -38.61
C PHE A 22 17.75 12.76 -37.55
N LEU A 23 17.58 14.02 -37.93
CA LEU A 23 17.13 15.07 -36.99
C LEU A 23 15.71 14.82 -36.47
N ALA A 24 14.79 14.34 -37.30
CA ALA A 24 13.45 13.99 -36.86
C ALA A 24 13.45 12.86 -35.83
N VAL A 25 14.25 11.81 -36.03
CA VAL A 25 14.39 10.69 -35.08
C VAL A 25 14.99 11.16 -33.76
N LEU A 26 16.04 12.01 -33.81
CA LEU A 26 16.65 12.54 -32.56
C LEU A 26 15.68 13.41 -31.75
N THR A 27 14.89 14.24 -32.41
CA THR A 27 13.89 15.07 -31.73
C THR A 27 12.78 14.24 -31.14
N ASP A 28 12.30 13.21 -31.85
CA ASP A 28 11.26 12.31 -31.35
C ASP A 28 11.75 11.50 -30.15
N LEU A 29 12.95 10.95 -30.20
CA LEU A 29 13.57 10.26 -29.06
C LEU A 29 13.73 11.16 -27.84
N GLY A 30 14.17 12.41 -28.02
CA GLY A 30 14.34 13.36 -26.93
C GLY A 30 13.01 13.77 -26.27
N LEU A 31 11.96 13.95 -27.07
CA LEU A 31 10.63 14.28 -26.58
C LEU A 31 9.94 13.09 -25.92
N SER A 32 10.08 11.89 -26.47
CA SER A 32 9.54 10.66 -25.91
C SER A 32 10.15 10.37 -24.53
N HIS A 33 11.47 10.46 -24.41
CA HIS A 33 12.15 10.23 -23.14
C HIS A 33 11.68 11.19 -22.02
N ARG A 34 11.47 12.46 -22.34
CA ARG A 34 10.95 13.42 -21.35
C ARG A 34 9.51 13.14 -20.96
N ARG A 35 8.65 12.72 -21.88
CA ARG A 35 7.26 12.33 -21.61
C ARG A 35 7.19 11.10 -20.74
N ASP A 36 8.03 10.11 -20.99
CA ASP A 36 8.07 8.87 -20.21
C ASP A 36 8.49 9.11 -18.76
N LEU A 37 9.48 9.99 -18.52
CA LEU A 37 9.89 10.38 -17.18
C LEU A 37 8.77 11.11 -16.42
N GLN A 38 8.12 12.09 -17.05
CA GLN A 38 7.01 12.83 -16.43
C GLN A 38 5.82 11.91 -16.11
N THR A 39 5.50 11.00 -17.03
CA THR A 39 4.43 10.02 -16.82
C THR A 39 4.80 9.04 -15.69
N GLY A 40 6.06 8.65 -15.60
CA GLY A 40 6.58 7.82 -14.53
C GLY A 40 6.44 8.49 -13.15
N GLU A 41 6.86 9.75 -13.03
CA GLU A 41 6.74 10.53 -11.80
C GLU A 41 5.28 10.69 -11.36
N GLN A 42 4.38 11.01 -12.29
CA GLN A 42 2.96 11.15 -12.00
C GLN A 42 2.35 9.83 -11.49
N ARG A 43 2.70 8.70 -12.13
CA ARG A 43 2.24 7.37 -11.68
C ARG A 43 2.75 7.02 -10.30
N LEU A 44 4.03 7.29 -10.02
CA LEU A 44 4.61 7.06 -8.70
C LEU A 44 3.93 7.92 -7.63
N GLN A 45 3.67 9.18 -7.94
CA GLN A 45 2.98 10.10 -7.02
C GLN A 45 1.54 9.64 -6.75
N GLN A 46 0.79 9.26 -7.77
CA GLN A 46 -0.57 8.72 -7.61
C GLN A 46 -0.57 7.42 -6.80
N PHE A 47 0.39 6.52 -7.07
CA PHE A 47 0.53 5.28 -6.32
C PHE A 47 0.87 5.55 -4.86
N SER A 48 1.77 6.49 -4.58
CA SER A 48 2.15 6.89 -3.23
C SER A 48 0.96 7.45 -2.44
N VAL A 49 0.16 8.33 -3.05
CA VAL A 49 -1.05 8.89 -2.43
C VAL A 49 -2.08 7.79 -2.16
N MET A 50 -2.32 6.90 -3.12
CA MET A 50 -3.26 5.79 -2.96
C MET A 50 -2.81 4.83 -1.84
N MET A 51 -1.52 4.52 -1.75
CA MET A 51 -0.98 3.68 -0.67
C MET A 51 -1.09 4.37 0.70
N ALA A 52 -0.83 5.68 0.76
CA ALA A 52 -0.98 6.45 1.99
C ALA A 52 -2.44 6.47 2.46
N GLU A 53 -3.41 6.70 1.57
CA GLU A 53 -4.84 6.65 1.90
C GLU A 53 -5.27 5.26 2.35
N HIS A 54 -4.83 4.21 1.66
CA HIS A 54 -5.16 2.84 2.04
C HIS A 54 -4.62 2.49 3.43
N THR A 55 -3.38 2.92 3.70
CA THR A 55 -2.76 2.72 5.01
C THR A 55 -3.49 3.51 6.11
N ALA A 56 -3.83 4.77 5.84
CA ALA A 56 -4.59 5.60 6.79
C ALA A 56 -5.94 4.98 7.14
N ARG A 57 -6.70 4.51 6.16
CA ARG A 57 -7.98 3.81 6.38
C ARG A 57 -7.82 2.52 7.18
N ALA A 58 -6.71 1.79 6.94
CA ALA A 58 -6.41 0.59 7.70
C ALA A 58 -6.18 0.91 9.20
N PHE A 59 -5.40 1.94 9.50
CA PHE A 59 -5.18 2.38 10.88
C PHE A 59 -6.46 2.91 11.53
N GLU A 60 -7.27 3.68 10.82
CA GLU A 60 -8.54 4.17 11.32
C GLU A 60 -9.49 3.02 11.72
N ALA A 61 -9.59 1.99 10.89
CA ALA A 61 -10.41 0.82 11.20
C ALA A 61 -9.89 0.04 12.41
N ILE A 62 -8.56 -0.07 12.59
CA ILE A 62 -7.96 -0.67 13.79
C ILE A 62 -8.28 0.17 15.03
N ASP A 63 -8.16 1.49 14.95
CA ASP A 63 -8.44 2.40 16.06
C ASP A 63 -9.91 2.30 16.50
N VAL A 64 -10.83 2.26 15.55
CA VAL A 64 -12.26 2.05 15.82
C VAL A 64 -12.50 0.70 16.52
N LEU A 65 -11.91 -0.38 16.02
CA LEU A 65 -12.04 -1.70 16.63
C LEU A 65 -11.49 -1.75 18.06
N VAL A 66 -10.30 -1.22 18.28
CA VAL A 66 -9.67 -1.18 19.61
C VAL A 66 -10.51 -0.36 20.58
N LYS A 67 -11.02 0.78 20.14
CA LYS A 67 -11.93 1.61 20.96
C LYS A 67 -13.23 0.89 21.28
N GLU A 68 -13.86 0.23 20.31
CA GLU A 68 -15.10 -0.53 20.53
C GLU A 68 -14.88 -1.62 21.57
N VAL A 69 -13.85 -2.45 21.41
CA VAL A 69 -13.51 -3.50 22.36
C VAL A 69 -13.17 -2.94 23.74
N SER A 70 -12.38 -1.86 23.79
CA SER A 70 -12.01 -1.21 25.06
C SER A 70 -13.21 -0.66 25.82
N ILE A 71 -14.15 -0.02 25.11
CA ILE A 71 -15.39 0.52 25.69
C ILE A 71 -16.27 -0.61 26.20
N ASP A 72 -16.46 -1.66 25.43
CA ASP A 72 -17.28 -2.81 25.80
C ASP A 72 -16.72 -3.50 27.06
N LEU A 73 -15.41 -3.76 27.08
CA LEU A 73 -14.74 -4.38 28.24
C LEU A 73 -14.74 -3.46 29.46
N SER A 74 -14.65 -2.13 29.26
CA SER A 74 -14.68 -1.18 30.38
C SER A 74 -16.08 -1.05 31.01
N LYS A 75 -17.14 -1.09 30.19
CA LYS A 75 -18.53 -1.09 30.68
C LYS A 75 -18.83 -2.34 31.52
N ASN A 76 -18.30 -3.48 31.09
CA ASN A 76 -18.52 -4.77 31.73
C ASN A 76 -17.30 -5.20 32.57
N ARG A 77 -16.63 -4.26 33.24
CA ARG A 77 -15.32 -4.42 33.89
C ARG A 77 -15.20 -5.64 34.81
N TYR A 78 -16.27 -6.02 35.47
CA TYR A 78 -16.30 -7.18 36.38
C TYR A 78 -16.77 -8.47 35.68
N GLU A 79 -17.52 -8.37 34.57
CA GLU A 79 -18.01 -9.56 33.89
C GLU A 79 -16.96 -10.25 33.04
N TRP A 80 -16.19 -9.49 32.24
CA TRP A 80 -15.23 -10.12 31.31
C TRP A 80 -14.05 -10.80 32.04
N GLN A 81 -13.72 -10.35 33.24
CA GLN A 81 -12.71 -11.03 34.07
C GLN A 81 -13.20 -12.40 34.53
N GLN A 82 -14.50 -12.61 34.64
CA GLN A 82 -15.13 -13.87 35.05
C GLN A 82 -15.48 -14.73 33.83
N TRP A 83 -15.28 -14.24 32.61
CA TRP A 83 -15.57 -15.05 31.43
C TRP A 83 -14.67 -16.29 31.40
N SER A 84 -15.28 -17.41 30.96
CA SER A 84 -14.50 -18.59 30.60
C SER A 84 -13.60 -18.29 29.40
N ASP A 85 -12.51 -19.03 29.27
CA ASP A 85 -11.58 -18.88 28.15
C ASP A 85 -12.29 -19.04 26.80
N VAL A 86 -13.27 -19.94 26.71
CA VAL A 86 -14.10 -20.14 25.49
C VAL A 86 -14.90 -18.90 25.16
N ARG A 87 -15.62 -18.33 26.13
CA ARG A 87 -16.45 -17.13 25.92
C ARG A 87 -15.61 -15.92 25.51
N GLY A 88 -14.47 -15.73 26.14
CA GLY A 88 -13.56 -14.65 25.83
C GLY A 88 -12.96 -14.80 24.43
N TRP A 89 -12.56 -16.00 24.07
CA TRP A 89 -12.06 -16.31 22.73
C TRP A 89 -13.12 -16.06 21.65
N GLU A 90 -14.33 -16.58 21.80
CA GLU A 90 -15.44 -16.39 20.85
C GLU A 90 -15.75 -14.90 20.65
N TYR A 91 -15.79 -14.14 21.74
CA TYR A 91 -16.05 -12.69 21.71
C TYR A 91 -15.02 -11.94 20.85
N ILE A 92 -13.73 -12.26 21.00
CA ILE A 92 -12.65 -11.60 20.30
C ILE A 92 -12.49 -12.12 18.87
N ALA A 93 -12.61 -13.42 18.67
CA ALA A 93 -12.48 -14.06 17.36
C ALA A 93 -13.54 -13.53 16.37
N GLN A 94 -14.79 -13.36 16.82
CA GLN A 94 -15.85 -12.79 15.99
C GLN A 94 -15.58 -11.34 15.57
N ARG A 95 -14.98 -10.53 16.45
CA ARG A 95 -14.62 -9.14 16.15
C ARG A 95 -13.43 -9.04 15.23
N HIS A 96 -12.43 -9.86 15.47
CA HIS A 96 -11.26 -9.96 14.60
C HIS A 96 -11.64 -10.31 13.16
N THR A 97 -12.46 -11.33 12.97
CA THR A 97 -12.89 -11.79 11.63
C THR A 97 -13.69 -10.72 10.88
N ARG A 98 -14.44 -9.87 11.59
CA ARG A 98 -15.22 -8.78 10.97
C ARG A 98 -14.39 -7.56 10.62
N ALA A 99 -13.27 -7.34 11.31
CA ALA A 99 -12.57 -6.08 11.22
C ALA A 99 -11.70 -5.96 9.98
N MET A 100 -10.75 -6.84 9.80
CA MET A 100 -9.77 -6.71 8.70
C MET A 100 -8.99 -8.01 8.48
N PRO A 101 -8.79 -8.44 7.22
CA PRO A 101 -7.92 -9.56 6.88
C PRO A 101 -6.44 -9.32 7.22
N GLN A 102 -6.03 -8.03 7.34
CA GLN A 102 -4.64 -7.65 7.61
C GLN A 102 -4.30 -7.61 9.11
N LEU A 103 -5.31 -7.60 9.97
CA LEU A 103 -5.09 -7.69 11.42
C LEU A 103 -4.68 -9.10 11.76
N ARG A 104 -3.47 -9.28 12.28
CA ARG A 104 -2.95 -10.60 12.62
C ARG A 104 -3.63 -11.18 13.84
N ASP A 105 -3.60 -10.44 14.94
CA ASP A 105 -4.11 -10.87 16.23
C ASP A 105 -4.77 -9.71 16.97
N LEU A 106 -5.83 -10.01 17.70
CA LEU A 106 -6.41 -9.15 18.72
C LEU A 106 -6.19 -9.82 20.07
N ILE A 107 -5.50 -9.13 20.95
CA ILE A 107 -5.08 -9.68 22.24
C ILE A 107 -5.64 -8.81 23.39
N VAL A 108 -6.13 -9.44 24.43
CA VAL A 108 -6.58 -8.78 25.66
C VAL A 108 -5.71 -9.21 26.82
N PHE A 109 -5.21 -8.21 27.54
CA PHE A 109 -4.43 -8.38 28.78
C PHE A 109 -5.25 -7.91 29.98
N ASP A 110 -5.05 -8.56 31.11
CA ASP A 110 -5.58 -8.09 32.40
C ASP A 110 -4.72 -6.96 32.98
N GLN A 111 -5.13 -6.45 34.16
CA GLN A 111 -4.42 -5.35 34.85
C GLN A 111 -3.01 -5.76 35.32
N GLU A 112 -2.77 -7.01 35.52
CA GLU A 112 -1.50 -7.61 35.93
C GLU A 112 -0.56 -7.85 34.73
N GLY A 113 -1.06 -7.65 33.49
CA GLY A 113 -0.32 -7.86 32.26
C GLY A 113 -0.35 -9.30 31.74
N ASN A 114 -1.21 -10.17 32.31
CA ASN A 114 -1.37 -11.52 31.79
C ASN A 114 -2.26 -11.52 30.56
N GLN A 115 -1.87 -12.28 29.53
CA GLN A 115 -2.69 -12.51 28.36
C GLN A 115 -3.90 -13.37 28.74
N ARG A 116 -5.09 -12.79 28.58
CA ARG A 116 -6.35 -13.47 28.88
C ARG A 116 -6.95 -14.13 27.63
N PHE A 117 -7.00 -13.38 26.54
CA PHE A 117 -7.62 -13.85 25.29
C PHE A 117 -6.76 -13.44 24.09
N ILE A 118 -6.77 -14.28 23.06
CA ILE A 118 -6.19 -14.00 21.74
C ILE A 118 -7.11 -14.54 20.66
N SER A 119 -7.28 -13.80 19.57
CA SER A 119 -8.28 -14.11 18.56
C SER A 119 -7.95 -15.34 17.70
N THR A 120 -6.67 -15.65 17.50
CA THR A 120 -6.20 -16.68 16.56
C THR A 120 -5.95 -18.04 17.19
N TYR A 121 -5.72 -18.10 18.51
CA TYR A 121 -5.39 -19.34 19.20
C TYR A 121 -6.32 -19.63 20.37
N PHE A 122 -6.68 -20.90 20.50
CA PHE A 122 -7.38 -21.40 21.70
C PHE A 122 -6.77 -22.74 22.15
N PRO A 123 -6.44 -22.89 23.44
CA PRO A 123 -6.46 -21.86 24.49
C PRO A 123 -5.36 -20.80 24.33
N ALA A 124 -5.56 -19.61 24.91
CA ALA A 124 -4.58 -18.54 24.88
C ALA A 124 -3.26 -18.97 25.57
N PRO A 125 -2.10 -18.71 24.95
CA PRO A 125 -0.82 -18.97 25.61
C PRO A 125 -0.67 -18.09 26.87
N ARG A 126 -0.05 -18.63 27.90
CA ARG A 126 0.19 -17.89 29.16
C ARG A 126 1.42 -17.00 28.98
N ILE A 127 1.19 -15.75 28.66
CA ILE A 127 2.23 -14.73 28.49
C ILE A 127 1.92 -13.58 29.45
N ASN A 128 2.96 -13.04 30.10
CA ASN A 128 2.89 -11.79 30.84
C ASN A 128 3.79 -10.76 30.17
N VAL A 129 3.27 -9.54 29.91
CA VAL A 129 4.02 -8.49 29.22
C VAL A 129 4.87 -7.63 30.17
N ARG A 130 4.85 -7.90 31.47
CA ARG A 130 5.65 -7.22 32.48
C ARG A 130 6.92 -8.00 32.87
N ASP A 131 7.03 -9.25 32.45
CA ASP A 131 8.22 -10.08 32.57
C ASP A 131 9.10 -9.92 31.34
#